data_092164c83424ec8d69606370f3497376
#
_entry.id   092164c83424ec8d69606370f3497376
#
_cell.length_a   1.000
_cell.length_b   1.000
_cell.length_c   1.000
_cell.angle_alpha   90.00
_cell.angle_beta   90.00
_cell.angle_gamma   90.00
#
_symmetry.space_group_name_H-M   'P 1'
#
loop_
_entity.id
_entity.type
_entity.pdbx_description
1 polymer ?
#
loop_
_entity_poly.entity_id
_entity_poly.type
_entity_poly.pdbx_seq_one_letter_code
_entity_poly.pdbx_strand_id
1 'polypeptide(L)'
;TTPLYGLDQWHKLFTPRQLNCLAAFVRATRALRTQADFKTYNEAQQQAIFALLTTAIDKVADRGSSLCSWTVGWDKIRNTFARFALPITWDFAESVPTADSSGGYPGGVEWAARYLEHASAFASDAPAPTILKDSAIREKGGGFDVVLTDPPYYDAIPYSDLMDFFYVWLRRTLQGLSTEIDAAFSEPLSPKWSHDKNDGELIDDASRFEGNKEASKRNYEEGMARAFKACHSAL
;
A
#
# COMPACT_ATOMS: atom_id res chain seq x y z
N THR A 1 15.54 -10.92 9.79
CA THR A 1 15.51 -11.38 11.21
C THR A 1 14.17 -11.99 11.60
N THR A 2 13.03 -11.49 11.14
CA THR A 2 11.68 -12.04 11.43
C THR A 2 11.49 -13.51 11.01
N PRO A 3 12.03 -13.98 9.88
CA PRO A 3 11.95 -15.40 9.52
C PRO A 3 12.58 -16.34 10.56
N LEU A 4 13.63 -15.90 11.28
CA LEU A 4 14.26 -16.70 12.33
C LEU A 4 13.31 -17.00 13.50
N TYR A 5 12.25 -16.22 13.65
CA TYR A 5 11.21 -16.38 14.68
C TYR A 5 9.93 -17.00 14.12
N GLY A 6 10.00 -17.63 12.93
CA GLY A 6 8.87 -18.29 12.29
C GLY A 6 7.90 -17.35 11.58
N LEU A 7 8.20 -16.05 11.48
CA LEU A 7 7.40 -15.06 10.78
C LEU A 7 7.97 -14.85 9.36
N ASP A 8 7.92 -15.90 8.56
CA ASP A 8 8.47 -15.96 7.19
C ASP A 8 7.41 -15.76 6.10
N GLN A 9 6.15 -15.57 6.48
CA GLN A 9 5.02 -15.34 5.58
C GLN A 9 4.06 -14.32 6.20
N TRP A 10 3.44 -13.48 5.39
CA TRP A 10 2.56 -12.40 5.85
C TRP A 10 1.38 -12.88 6.70
N HIS A 11 0.80 -14.03 6.39
CA HIS A 11 -0.31 -14.55 7.19
C HIS A 11 0.10 -14.96 8.60
N LYS A 12 1.37 -15.26 8.85
CA LYS A 12 1.88 -15.63 10.18
C LYS A 12 1.98 -14.45 11.15
N LEU A 13 1.83 -13.23 10.65
CA LEU A 13 1.71 -12.03 11.48
C LEU A 13 0.36 -11.94 12.19
N PHE A 14 -0.56 -12.82 11.87
CA PHE A 14 -1.92 -12.82 12.40
C PHE A 14 -2.26 -14.15 13.09
N THR A 15 -3.05 -14.07 14.14
CA THR A 15 -3.71 -15.26 14.68
C THR A 15 -4.80 -15.75 13.72
N PRO A 16 -5.22 -17.04 13.79
CA PRO A 16 -6.32 -17.54 12.98
C PRO A 16 -7.61 -16.71 13.12
N ARG A 17 -7.90 -16.19 14.32
CA ARG A 17 -9.04 -15.33 14.60
C ARG A 17 -8.95 -14.02 13.82
N GLN A 18 -7.80 -13.37 13.85
CA GLN A 18 -7.54 -12.12 13.12
C GLN A 18 -7.66 -12.32 11.60
N LEU A 19 -7.10 -13.41 11.07
CA LEU A 19 -7.24 -13.76 9.64
C LEU A 19 -8.69 -14.01 9.23
N ASN A 20 -9.45 -14.72 10.08
CA ASN A 20 -10.88 -14.96 9.82
C ASN A 20 -11.67 -13.65 9.80
N CYS A 21 -11.35 -12.71 10.68
CA CYS A 21 -11.96 -11.39 10.71
C CYS A 21 -11.67 -10.61 9.43
N LEU A 22 -10.41 -10.50 9.04
CA LEU A 22 -10.02 -9.82 7.80
C LEU A 22 -10.65 -10.47 6.56
N ALA A 23 -10.68 -11.80 6.51
CA ALA A 23 -11.35 -12.52 5.43
C ALA A 23 -12.86 -12.26 5.41
N ALA A 24 -13.49 -12.03 6.56
CA ALA A 24 -14.91 -11.66 6.62
C ALA A 24 -15.14 -10.26 6.03
N PHE A 25 -14.30 -9.27 6.33
CA PHE A 25 -14.38 -7.94 5.71
C PHE A 25 -14.18 -8.02 4.20
N VAL A 26 -13.17 -8.78 3.72
CA VAL A 26 -12.97 -9.00 2.28
C VAL A 26 -14.23 -9.60 1.64
N ARG A 27 -14.79 -10.66 2.21
CA ARG A 27 -16.02 -11.30 1.66
C ARG A 27 -17.19 -10.34 1.67
N ALA A 28 -17.41 -9.61 2.77
CA ALA A 28 -18.51 -8.66 2.88
C ALA A 28 -18.39 -7.54 1.84
N THR A 29 -17.20 -6.96 1.69
CA THR A 29 -16.93 -5.94 0.66
C THR A 29 -17.19 -6.49 -0.73
N ARG A 30 -16.67 -7.67 -1.07
CA ARG A 30 -16.92 -8.30 -2.38
C ARG A 30 -18.41 -8.58 -2.64
N ALA A 31 -19.19 -8.92 -1.59
CA ALA A 31 -20.63 -9.17 -1.72
C ALA A 31 -21.43 -7.92 -2.11
N LEU A 32 -20.92 -6.70 -1.85
CA LEU A 32 -21.56 -5.46 -2.29
C LEU A 32 -21.72 -5.39 -3.81
N ARG A 33 -20.84 -6.04 -4.58
CA ARG A 33 -20.90 -6.06 -6.06
C ARG A 33 -22.22 -6.58 -6.62
N THR A 34 -22.93 -7.40 -5.86
CA THR A 34 -24.20 -8.01 -6.28
C THR A 34 -25.42 -7.28 -5.76
N GLN A 35 -25.25 -6.30 -4.85
CA GLN A 35 -26.37 -5.55 -4.27
C GLN A 35 -26.96 -4.56 -5.29
N ALA A 36 -28.30 -4.46 -5.27
CA ALA A 36 -29.02 -3.62 -6.23
C ALA A 36 -28.63 -2.15 -6.13
N ASP A 37 -28.54 -1.62 -4.92
CA ASP A 37 -28.18 -0.21 -4.68
C ASP A 37 -26.77 0.10 -5.18
N PHE A 38 -25.85 -0.85 -5.05
CA PHE A 38 -24.48 -0.67 -5.52
C PHE A 38 -24.39 -0.62 -7.06
N LYS A 39 -25.26 -1.34 -7.75
CA LYS A 39 -25.36 -1.35 -9.22
C LYS A 39 -25.91 -0.04 -9.80
N THR A 40 -26.42 0.87 -8.98
CA THR A 40 -26.82 2.21 -9.44
C THR A 40 -25.64 3.12 -9.76
N TYR A 41 -24.47 2.83 -9.18
CA TYR A 41 -23.24 3.56 -9.47
C TYR A 41 -22.63 3.13 -10.81
N ASN A 42 -22.05 4.07 -11.54
CA ASN A 42 -21.28 3.72 -12.75
C ASN A 42 -19.98 2.97 -12.39
N GLU A 43 -19.33 2.38 -13.38
CA GLU A 43 -18.16 1.53 -13.18
C GLU A 43 -17.01 2.25 -12.44
N ALA A 44 -16.70 3.49 -12.83
CA ALA A 44 -15.63 4.29 -12.21
C ALA A 44 -15.95 4.59 -10.73
N GLN A 45 -17.20 4.90 -10.41
CA GLN A 45 -17.65 5.09 -9.03
C GLN A 45 -17.56 3.79 -8.22
N GLN A 46 -17.98 2.67 -8.81
CA GLN A 46 -17.84 1.36 -8.14
C GLN A 46 -16.38 1.05 -7.83
N GLN A 47 -15.47 1.24 -8.78
CA GLN A 47 -14.03 1.03 -8.58
C GLN A 47 -13.48 1.93 -7.47
N ALA A 48 -13.81 3.21 -7.46
CA ALA A 48 -13.40 4.16 -6.44
C ALA A 48 -13.90 3.77 -5.03
N ILE A 49 -15.18 3.42 -4.91
CA ILE A 49 -15.77 2.97 -3.64
C ILE A 49 -15.05 1.71 -3.14
N PHE A 50 -14.81 0.73 -4.01
CA PHE A 50 -14.10 -0.49 -3.60
C PHE A 50 -12.67 -0.22 -3.18
N ALA A 51 -11.95 0.65 -3.90
CA ALA A 51 -10.61 1.05 -3.52
C ALA A 51 -10.58 1.66 -2.10
N LEU A 52 -11.49 2.58 -1.81
CA LEU A 52 -11.59 3.22 -0.49
C LEU A 52 -12.00 2.25 0.62
N LEU A 53 -12.96 1.37 0.38
CA LEU A 53 -13.33 0.34 1.34
C LEU A 53 -12.18 -0.63 1.61
N THR A 54 -11.36 -0.89 0.61
CA THR A 54 -10.18 -1.76 0.77
C THR A 54 -9.10 -1.09 1.61
N THR A 55 -8.89 0.23 1.49
CA THR A 55 -7.97 0.95 2.39
C THR A 55 -8.41 0.90 3.85
N ALA A 56 -9.73 0.84 4.11
CA ALA A 56 -10.25 0.62 5.46
C ALA A 56 -9.92 -0.80 5.97
N ILE A 57 -9.93 -1.82 5.10
CA ILE A 57 -9.49 -3.19 5.44
C ILE A 57 -7.98 -3.20 5.75
N ASP A 58 -7.16 -2.54 4.94
CA ASP A 58 -5.72 -2.42 5.16
C ASP A 58 -5.40 -1.75 6.50
N LYS A 59 -6.17 -0.73 6.86
CA LYS A 59 -6.04 -0.09 8.18
C LYS A 59 -6.37 -1.05 9.33
N VAL A 60 -7.38 -1.88 9.18
CA VAL A 60 -7.72 -2.93 10.16
C VAL A 60 -6.60 -3.97 10.21
N ALA A 61 -6.04 -4.38 9.08
CA ALA A 61 -4.93 -5.32 9.04
C ALA A 61 -3.68 -4.77 9.74
N ASP A 62 -3.32 -3.51 9.49
CA ASP A 62 -2.17 -2.87 10.13
C ASP A 62 -2.33 -2.70 11.65
N ARG A 63 -3.56 -2.59 12.14
CA ARG A 63 -3.87 -2.43 13.57
C ARG A 63 -4.38 -3.69 14.26
N GLY A 64 -4.44 -4.79 13.55
CA GLY A 64 -5.01 -6.06 14.03
C GLY A 64 -4.07 -7.25 13.89
N SER A 65 -2.76 -7.06 13.78
CA SER A 65 -1.79 -8.16 13.77
C SER A 65 -1.34 -8.55 15.18
N SER A 66 -0.68 -9.70 15.29
CA SER A 66 -0.02 -10.13 16.54
C SER A 66 1.27 -9.36 16.86
N LEU A 67 1.63 -8.36 16.08
CA LEU A 67 2.76 -7.47 16.31
C LEU A 67 2.32 -6.09 16.84
N CYS A 68 1.02 -5.85 16.97
CA CYS A 68 0.48 -4.63 17.53
C CYS A 68 0.73 -4.56 19.03
N SER A 69 1.07 -3.38 19.54
CA SER A 69 1.29 -3.17 20.97
C SER A 69 0.46 -2.00 21.49
N TRP A 70 0.29 -1.92 22.81
CA TRP A 70 -0.37 -0.78 23.42
C TRP A 70 0.57 0.44 23.44
N THR A 71 0.05 1.60 23.13
CA THR A 71 0.82 2.85 23.23
C THR A 71 0.74 3.38 24.65
N VAL A 72 1.84 3.31 25.38
CA VAL A 72 1.92 3.81 26.75
C VAL A 72 1.59 5.31 26.81
N GLY A 73 0.70 5.69 27.72
CA GLY A 73 0.26 7.07 27.90
C GLY A 73 -0.84 7.53 26.91
N TRP A 74 -1.30 6.65 26.04
CA TRP A 74 -2.37 6.93 25.09
C TRP A 74 -3.35 5.75 25.04
N ASP A 75 -4.63 6.04 24.91
CA ASP A 75 -5.67 5.03 24.79
C ASP A 75 -5.81 4.54 23.34
N LYS A 76 -4.71 3.97 22.81
CA LYS A 76 -4.66 3.49 21.42
C LYS A 76 -3.68 2.34 21.21
N ILE A 77 -3.94 1.54 20.19
CA ILE A 77 -3.04 0.52 19.68
C ILE A 77 -1.99 1.14 18.76
N ARG A 78 -0.74 0.73 18.97
CA ARG A 78 0.35 0.97 18.02
C ARG A 78 0.25 -0.08 16.92
N ASN A 79 0.28 0.37 15.67
CA ASN A 79 0.13 -0.45 14.49
C ASN A 79 1.35 -1.39 14.24
N THR A 80 1.16 -2.35 13.34
CA THR A 80 2.18 -3.34 12.94
C THR A 80 3.49 -2.67 12.51
N PHE A 81 3.40 -1.65 11.67
CA PHE A 81 4.55 -0.89 11.15
C PHE A 81 4.77 0.42 11.90
N ALA A 82 4.79 0.36 13.23
CA ALA A 82 5.10 1.52 14.06
C ALA A 82 6.52 2.07 13.85
N ARG A 83 7.39 1.25 13.30
CA ARG A 83 8.73 1.56 12.78
C ARG A 83 8.91 0.84 11.45
N PHE A 84 9.98 1.10 10.73
CA PHE A 84 10.31 0.46 9.45
C PHE A 84 10.66 -1.03 9.55
N ALA A 85 10.74 -1.57 10.74
CA ALA A 85 10.99 -2.97 11.00
C ALA A 85 9.83 -3.59 11.77
N LEU A 86 9.54 -4.87 11.51
CA LEU A 86 8.56 -5.64 12.27
C LEU A 86 9.10 -5.89 13.68
N PRO A 87 8.40 -5.42 14.75
CA PRO A 87 8.79 -5.69 16.12
C PRO A 87 8.48 -7.15 16.47
N ILE A 88 9.21 -7.71 17.44
CA ILE A 88 8.78 -8.92 18.12
C ILE A 88 8.05 -8.51 19.38
N THR A 89 6.80 -8.92 19.48
CA THR A 89 5.91 -8.56 20.57
C THR A 89 5.54 -9.83 21.34
N TRP A 90 5.85 -9.88 22.63
CA TRP A 90 5.51 -11.02 23.49
C TRP A 90 4.03 -11.06 23.83
N ASP A 91 3.46 -9.89 24.08
CA ASP A 91 2.05 -9.71 24.40
C ASP A 91 1.48 -8.62 23.51
N PHE A 92 0.64 -9.02 22.56
CA PHE A 92 0.09 -8.10 21.57
C PHE A 92 -1.27 -7.56 22.00
N ALA A 93 -1.54 -6.32 21.63
CA ALA A 93 -2.83 -5.68 21.84
C ALA A 93 -3.78 -5.97 20.67
N GLU A 94 -5.05 -6.20 20.97
CA GLU A 94 -6.10 -6.34 19.97
C GLU A 94 -7.17 -5.26 20.13
N SER A 95 -7.59 -4.68 19.02
CA SER A 95 -8.80 -3.87 18.94
C SER A 95 -9.99 -4.71 18.47
N VAL A 96 -11.19 -4.27 18.79
CA VAL A 96 -12.41 -4.83 18.18
C VAL A 96 -12.59 -4.20 16.80
N PRO A 97 -12.43 -4.96 15.69
CA PRO A 97 -12.41 -4.38 14.34
C PRO A 97 -13.72 -3.73 13.89
N THR A 98 -14.84 -4.07 14.57
CA THR A 98 -16.15 -3.49 14.29
C THR A 98 -16.51 -2.32 15.22
N ALA A 99 -15.65 -1.99 16.19
CA ALA A 99 -15.88 -0.86 17.08
C ALA A 99 -15.60 0.48 16.38
N ASP A 100 -16.30 1.51 16.82
CA ASP A 100 -16.00 2.89 16.44
C ASP A 100 -14.74 3.37 17.20
N SER A 101 -13.62 3.02 16.66
CA SER A 101 -12.29 3.31 17.22
C SER A 101 -11.28 3.57 16.12
N SER A 102 -10.14 4.15 16.49
CA SER A 102 -9.07 4.45 15.52
C SER A 102 -8.50 3.21 14.80
N GLY A 103 -8.68 2.02 15.36
CA GLY A 103 -8.28 0.73 14.77
C GLY A 103 -9.42 -0.03 14.10
N GLY A 104 -10.68 0.45 14.22
CA GLY A 104 -11.87 -0.21 13.68
C GLY A 104 -12.12 0.11 12.21
N TYR A 105 -12.86 -0.76 11.56
CA TYR A 105 -13.31 -0.59 10.18
C TYR A 105 -14.22 0.65 10.00
N PRO A 106 -15.24 0.89 10.88
CA PRO A 106 -16.08 2.10 10.76
C PRO A 106 -15.26 3.39 10.74
N GLY A 107 -14.29 3.53 11.65
CA GLY A 107 -13.39 4.67 11.67
C GLY A 107 -12.51 4.78 10.41
N GLY A 108 -12.17 3.66 9.76
CA GLY A 108 -11.48 3.64 8.46
C GLY A 108 -12.33 4.19 7.33
N VAL A 109 -13.59 3.79 7.27
CA VAL A 109 -14.57 4.29 6.29
C VAL A 109 -14.85 5.77 6.48
N GLU A 110 -15.06 6.21 7.74
CA GLU A 110 -15.27 7.62 8.07
C GLU A 110 -14.09 8.50 7.63
N TRP A 111 -12.86 8.05 7.82
CA TRP A 111 -11.69 8.79 7.36
C TRP A 111 -11.63 8.91 5.84
N ALA A 112 -12.00 7.85 5.12
CA ALA A 112 -12.09 7.89 3.67
C ALA A 112 -13.16 8.89 3.20
N ALA A 113 -14.33 8.91 3.85
CA ALA A 113 -15.40 9.85 3.54
C ALA A 113 -14.96 11.31 3.77
N ARG A 114 -14.37 11.61 4.93
CA ARG A 114 -13.84 12.96 5.23
C ARG A 114 -12.74 13.39 4.26
N TYR A 115 -11.90 12.47 3.84
CA TYR A 115 -10.89 12.76 2.82
C TYR A 115 -11.54 13.16 1.49
N LEU A 116 -12.57 12.43 1.06
CA LEU A 116 -13.30 12.74 -0.16
C LEU A 116 -13.99 14.10 -0.10
N GLU A 117 -14.64 14.42 1.02
CA GLU A 117 -15.27 15.73 1.24
C GLU A 117 -14.23 16.86 1.13
N HIS A 118 -13.09 16.68 1.81
CA HIS A 118 -12.00 17.64 1.77
C HIS A 118 -11.40 17.79 0.37
N ALA A 119 -11.06 16.68 -0.28
CA ALA A 119 -10.48 16.68 -1.62
C ALA A 119 -11.44 17.29 -2.66
N SER A 120 -12.73 16.97 -2.58
CA SER A 120 -13.75 17.52 -3.47
C SER A 120 -13.89 19.04 -3.32
N ALA A 121 -13.78 19.55 -2.10
CA ALA A 121 -13.85 21.00 -1.85
C ALA A 121 -12.68 21.77 -2.48
N PHE A 122 -11.49 21.16 -2.54
CA PHE A 122 -10.31 21.77 -3.16
C PHE A 122 -10.23 21.56 -4.67
N ALA A 123 -10.75 20.46 -5.16
CA ALA A 123 -10.58 20.03 -6.57
C ALA A 123 -11.82 20.29 -7.43
N SER A 124 -12.87 20.94 -6.92
CA SER A 124 -14.14 21.13 -7.64
C SER A 124 -14.00 21.79 -9.01
N ASP A 125 -13.07 22.72 -9.15
CA ASP A 125 -12.84 23.51 -10.36
C ASP A 125 -11.58 23.09 -11.13
N ALA A 126 -10.85 22.08 -10.62
CA ALA A 126 -9.64 21.59 -11.26
C ALA A 126 -9.94 20.50 -12.29
N PRO A 127 -9.22 20.46 -13.41
CA PRO A 127 -9.31 19.32 -14.34
C PRO A 127 -8.88 18.03 -13.65
N ALA A 128 -9.51 16.91 -14.03
CA ALA A 128 -9.13 15.60 -13.47
C ALA A 128 -7.65 15.30 -13.77
N PRO A 129 -6.87 14.85 -12.78
CA PRO A 129 -5.48 14.50 -13.00
C PRO A 129 -5.35 13.23 -13.84
N THR A 130 -4.31 13.16 -14.66
CA THR A 130 -3.92 11.90 -15.32
C THR A 130 -3.02 11.10 -14.38
N ILE A 131 -3.46 9.91 -13.99
CA ILE A 131 -2.69 9.01 -13.13
C ILE A 131 -2.00 7.96 -14.00
N LEU A 132 -0.67 7.91 -13.92
CA LEU A 132 0.14 6.95 -14.67
C LEU A 132 0.89 6.04 -13.67
N LYS A 133 0.68 4.72 -13.79
CA LYS A 133 1.52 3.72 -13.11
C LYS A 133 2.64 3.33 -14.05
N ASP A 134 3.79 3.96 -13.89
CA ASP A 134 4.93 3.72 -14.78
C ASP A 134 6.25 4.00 -14.06
N SER A 135 7.36 3.57 -14.68
CA SER A 135 8.70 3.85 -14.17
C SER A 135 9.07 5.32 -14.33
N ALA A 136 9.67 5.89 -13.28
CA ALA A 136 10.14 7.27 -13.30
C ALA A 136 11.30 7.53 -14.26
N ILE A 137 12.01 6.49 -14.69
CA ILE A 137 13.13 6.61 -15.65
C ILE A 137 12.67 6.70 -17.11
N ARG A 138 11.39 6.47 -17.40
CA ARG A 138 10.85 6.58 -18.76
C ARG A 138 10.51 8.02 -19.07
N GLU A 139 10.83 8.44 -20.28
CA GLU A 139 10.44 9.75 -20.77
C GLU A 139 8.91 9.84 -20.87
N LYS A 140 8.34 10.90 -20.34
CA LYS A 140 6.88 11.12 -20.23
C LYS A 140 6.34 12.12 -21.26
N GLY A 141 7.12 12.48 -22.24
CA GLY A 141 6.86 13.67 -23.06
C GLY A 141 7.36 14.93 -22.36
N GLY A 142 7.14 16.08 -22.95
CA GLY A 142 7.60 17.37 -22.45
C GLY A 142 6.47 18.39 -22.34
N GLY A 143 6.82 19.58 -21.87
CA GLY A 143 5.92 20.72 -21.81
C GLY A 143 5.25 20.89 -20.44
N PHE A 144 5.82 20.31 -19.40
CA PHE A 144 5.41 20.60 -18.03
C PHE A 144 6.12 21.87 -17.53
N ASP A 145 5.39 22.72 -16.85
CA ASP A 145 5.94 23.92 -16.22
C ASP A 145 6.69 23.59 -14.92
N VAL A 146 6.30 22.51 -14.24
CA VAL A 146 6.86 22.08 -12.96
C VAL A 146 6.86 20.56 -12.86
N VAL A 147 7.95 20.00 -12.34
CA VAL A 147 8.03 18.60 -11.93
C VAL A 147 8.32 18.55 -10.43
N LEU A 148 7.44 17.91 -9.66
CA LEU A 148 7.62 17.67 -8.23
C LEU A 148 7.90 16.19 -8.00
N THR A 149 8.94 15.90 -7.21
CA THR A 149 9.34 14.52 -6.91
C THR A 149 9.48 14.31 -5.40
N ASP A 150 9.10 13.12 -4.96
CA ASP A 150 9.40 12.59 -3.62
C ASP A 150 10.15 11.27 -3.81
N PRO A 151 11.48 11.32 -3.98
CA PRO A 151 12.28 10.15 -4.31
C PRO A 151 12.47 9.22 -3.10
N PRO A 152 12.77 7.94 -3.33
CA PRO A 152 13.07 7.01 -2.24
C PRO A 152 14.31 7.45 -1.44
N TYR A 153 14.28 7.20 -0.13
CA TYR A 153 15.26 7.71 0.83
C TYR A 153 16.45 6.77 0.99
N TYR A 154 17.23 6.59 -0.05
CA TYR A 154 18.47 5.81 -0.07
C TYR A 154 18.30 4.39 0.49
N ASP A 155 18.82 4.09 1.68
CA ASP A 155 18.74 2.79 2.38
C ASP A 155 17.67 2.71 3.47
N ALA A 156 16.82 3.74 3.59
CA ALA A 156 15.99 3.90 4.78
C ALA A 156 14.74 3.01 4.79
N ILE A 157 14.05 2.86 3.66
CA ILE A 157 12.72 2.22 3.63
C ILE A 157 12.57 1.30 2.41
N PRO A 158 12.43 -0.03 2.60
CA PRO A 158 12.07 -0.96 1.53
C PRO A 158 10.56 -0.90 1.26
N TYR A 159 10.12 0.10 0.50
CA TYR A 159 8.69 0.36 0.27
C TYR A 159 7.96 -0.83 -0.34
N SER A 160 8.57 -1.53 -1.30
CA SER A 160 7.94 -2.67 -1.95
C SER A 160 7.77 -3.86 -1.00
N ASP A 161 8.64 -4.03 -0.01
CA ASP A 161 8.50 -5.08 1.01
C ASP A 161 7.39 -4.73 2.01
N LEU A 162 7.28 -3.47 2.41
CA LEU A 162 6.18 -2.99 3.24
C LEU A 162 4.84 -3.06 2.49
N MET A 163 4.87 -2.71 1.21
CA MET A 163 3.68 -2.75 0.35
C MET A 163 3.11 -4.17 0.23
N ASP A 164 3.93 -5.22 0.25
CA ASP A 164 3.47 -6.60 0.13
C ASP A 164 2.42 -6.97 1.18
N PHE A 165 2.56 -6.44 2.40
CA PHE A 165 1.60 -6.66 3.47
C PHE A 165 0.20 -6.13 3.10
N PHE A 166 0.11 -4.93 2.56
CA PHE A 166 -1.14 -4.29 2.13
C PHE A 166 -1.63 -4.86 0.79
N TYR A 167 -0.71 -5.10 -0.13
CA TYR A 167 -0.99 -5.63 -1.46
C TYR A 167 -1.79 -6.93 -1.44
N VAL A 168 -1.55 -7.80 -0.48
CA VAL A 168 -2.29 -9.06 -0.33
C VAL A 168 -3.79 -8.80 -0.11
N TRP A 169 -4.15 -7.82 0.70
CA TRP A 169 -5.55 -7.48 1.01
C TRP A 169 -6.21 -6.70 -0.12
N LEU A 170 -5.48 -5.74 -0.71
CA LEU A 170 -5.90 -5.03 -1.93
C LEU A 170 -6.24 -6.03 -3.03
N ARG A 171 -5.32 -6.91 -3.37
CA ARG A 171 -5.53 -7.92 -4.41
C ARG A 171 -6.74 -8.81 -4.12
N ARG A 172 -6.85 -9.34 -2.91
CA ARG A 172 -7.97 -10.22 -2.51
C ARG A 172 -9.32 -9.51 -2.59
N THR A 173 -9.38 -8.24 -2.31
CA THR A 173 -10.62 -7.47 -2.30
C THR A 173 -10.99 -6.99 -3.69
N LEU A 174 -10.03 -6.49 -4.48
CA LEU A 174 -10.26 -5.80 -5.74
C LEU A 174 -10.28 -6.72 -6.95
N GLN A 175 -9.60 -7.87 -6.92
CA GLN A 175 -9.53 -8.79 -8.06
C GLN A 175 -10.91 -9.20 -8.58
N GLY A 176 -11.09 -9.16 -9.90
CA GLY A 176 -12.36 -9.42 -10.59
C GLY A 176 -13.31 -8.22 -10.61
N LEU A 177 -12.84 -7.02 -10.29
CA LEU A 177 -13.65 -5.80 -10.36
C LEU A 177 -13.63 -5.20 -11.77
N SER A 178 -12.45 -5.16 -12.40
CA SER A 178 -12.28 -4.77 -13.80
C SER A 178 -11.00 -5.37 -14.37
N THR A 179 -10.88 -5.38 -15.70
CA THR A 179 -9.68 -5.85 -16.40
C THR A 179 -8.44 -5.01 -16.08
N GLU A 180 -8.61 -3.71 -15.87
CA GLU A 180 -7.55 -2.79 -15.51
C GLU A 180 -7.01 -3.10 -14.10
N ILE A 181 -7.90 -3.29 -13.13
CA ILE A 181 -7.54 -3.66 -11.77
C ILE A 181 -6.88 -5.04 -11.74
N ASP A 182 -7.40 -6.01 -12.49
CA ASP A 182 -6.81 -7.34 -12.55
C ASP A 182 -5.41 -7.32 -13.15
N ALA A 183 -5.16 -6.48 -14.15
CA ALA A 183 -3.83 -6.26 -14.71
C ALA A 183 -2.88 -5.61 -13.69
N ALA A 184 -3.37 -4.68 -12.85
CA ALA A 184 -2.57 -4.03 -11.81
C ALA A 184 -2.15 -5.00 -10.70
N PHE A 185 -2.94 -6.05 -10.46
CA PHE A 185 -2.73 -7.08 -9.43
C PHE A 185 -2.42 -8.46 -10.02
N SER A 186 -1.83 -8.52 -11.21
CA SER A 186 -1.48 -9.79 -11.88
C SER A 186 -0.46 -10.60 -11.09
N GLU A 187 0.53 -9.91 -10.50
CA GLU A 187 1.58 -10.55 -9.71
C GLU A 187 1.10 -10.87 -8.28
N PRO A 188 1.69 -11.90 -7.63
CA PRO A 188 1.31 -12.28 -6.26
C PRO A 188 1.72 -11.26 -5.20
N LEU A 189 2.79 -10.51 -5.43
CA LEU A 189 3.37 -9.50 -4.55
C LEU A 189 3.64 -8.20 -5.34
N SER A 190 3.91 -7.12 -4.63
CA SER A 190 4.24 -5.83 -5.24
C SER A 190 5.54 -5.92 -6.08
N PRO A 191 5.66 -5.13 -7.15
CA PRO A 191 6.86 -5.12 -7.99
C PRO A 191 8.10 -4.73 -7.19
N LYS A 192 9.20 -5.44 -7.46
CA LYS A 192 10.53 -5.17 -6.88
C LYS A 192 11.52 -4.79 -8.00
N TRP A 193 12.79 -4.66 -7.65
CA TRP A 193 13.83 -4.48 -8.65
C TRP A 193 13.91 -5.70 -9.58
N SER A 194 13.94 -5.46 -10.88
CA SER A 194 14.15 -6.48 -11.91
C SER A 194 15.51 -6.25 -12.60
N HIS A 195 16.44 -7.18 -12.41
CA HIS A 195 17.76 -7.11 -13.05
C HIS A 195 17.65 -7.17 -14.57
N ASP A 196 16.76 -8.00 -15.11
CA ASP A 196 16.57 -8.16 -16.57
C ASP A 196 16.06 -6.88 -17.23
N LYS A 197 15.16 -6.16 -16.54
CA LYS A 197 14.58 -4.91 -17.04
C LYS A 197 15.40 -3.69 -16.67
N ASN A 198 16.37 -3.83 -15.77
CA ASN A 198 17.12 -2.74 -15.15
C ASN A 198 16.19 -1.61 -14.65
N ASP A 199 15.09 -2.02 -13.98
CA ASP A 199 14.00 -1.13 -13.56
C ASP A 199 13.30 -1.71 -12.32
N GLY A 200 12.66 -0.86 -11.54
CA GLY A 200 11.90 -1.22 -10.35
C GLY A 200 12.17 -0.28 -9.18
N GLU A 201 11.95 -0.76 -7.96
CA GLU A 201 12.19 0.04 -6.77
C GLU A 201 13.67 0.35 -6.59
N LEU A 202 14.01 1.63 -6.48
CA LEU A 202 15.37 2.11 -6.19
C LEU A 202 15.56 2.18 -4.68
N ILE A 203 16.41 1.32 -4.16
CA ILE A 203 16.83 1.30 -2.75
C ILE A 203 18.25 0.74 -2.68
N ASP A 204 19.10 1.26 -1.78
CA ASP A 204 20.39 0.68 -1.47
C ASP A 204 20.22 -0.49 -0.49
N ASP A 205 19.87 -1.64 -1.02
CA ASP A 205 19.71 -2.90 -0.29
C ASP A 205 20.56 -3.99 -0.93
N ALA A 206 21.70 -4.27 -0.33
CA ALA A 206 22.65 -5.26 -0.83
C ALA A 206 22.04 -6.68 -0.94
N SER A 207 20.98 -6.99 -0.20
CA SER A 207 20.33 -8.31 -0.29
C SER A 207 19.73 -8.56 -1.68
N ARG A 208 19.39 -7.52 -2.41
CA ARG A 208 18.88 -7.57 -3.80
C ARG A 208 19.99 -7.73 -4.84
N PHE A 209 21.26 -7.65 -4.41
CA PHE A 209 22.47 -7.74 -5.22
C PHE A 209 23.43 -8.82 -4.69
N GLU A 210 22.89 -9.95 -4.20
CA GLU A 210 23.68 -11.09 -3.69
C GLU A 210 24.67 -10.68 -2.56
N GLY A 211 24.33 -9.64 -1.80
CA GLY A 211 25.17 -9.08 -0.75
C GLY A 211 26.23 -8.06 -1.22
N ASN A 212 26.26 -7.73 -2.51
CA ASN A 212 27.23 -6.78 -3.07
C ASN A 212 26.77 -5.32 -2.82
N LYS A 213 27.34 -4.69 -1.79
CA LYS A 213 27.03 -3.32 -1.39
C LYS A 213 27.35 -2.27 -2.46
N GLU A 214 28.48 -2.41 -3.15
CA GLU A 214 28.88 -1.46 -4.17
C GLU A 214 27.97 -1.51 -5.40
N ALA A 215 27.53 -2.71 -5.79
CA ALA A 215 26.57 -2.86 -6.88
C ALA A 215 25.21 -2.26 -6.50
N SER A 216 24.73 -2.48 -5.28
CA SER A 216 23.51 -1.91 -4.75
C SER A 216 23.53 -0.39 -4.75
N LYS A 217 24.56 0.21 -4.16
CA LYS A 217 24.76 1.64 -4.11
C LYS A 217 24.79 2.27 -5.50
N ARG A 218 25.57 1.69 -6.41
CA ARG A 218 25.69 2.16 -7.80
C ARG A 218 24.33 2.12 -8.50
N ASN A 219 23.60 1.04 -8.34
CA ASN A 219 22.25 0.89 -8.93
C ASN A 219 21.29 2.00 -8.47
N TYR A 220 21.31 2.30 -7.16
CA TYR A 220 20.52 3.40 -6.63
C TYR A 220 20.92 4.75 -7.24
N GLU A 221 22.21 5.09 -7.22
CA GLU A 221 22.72 6.38 -7.70
C GLU A 221 22.48 6.57 -9.21
N GLU A 222 22.77 5.55 -10.03
CA GLU A 222 22.54 5.58 -11.48
C GLU A 222 21.03 5.60 -11.81
N GLY A 223 20.21 4.87 -11.08
CA GLY A 223 18.76 4.86 -11.24
C GLY A 223 18.15 6.24 -10.93
N MET A 224 18.57 6.86 -9.83
CA MET A 224 18.16 8.22 -9.47
C MET A 224 18.59 9.25 -10.52
N ALA A 225 19.84 9.15 -11.02
CA ALA A 225 20.32 10.03 -12.08
C ALA A 225 19.46 9.90 -13.37
N ARG A 226 19.07 8.67 -13.74
CA ARG A 226 18.15 8.43 -14.88
C ARG A 226 16.78 9.05 -14.64
N ALA A 227 16.21 8.89 -13.44
CA ALA A 227 14.91 9.47 -13.10
C ALA A 227 14.94 11.01 -13.18
N PHE A 228 15.93 11.64 -12.59
CA PHE A 228 16.07 13.11 -12.66
C PHE A 228 16.33 13.61 -14.08
N LYS A 229 17.07 12.85 -14.89
CA LYS A 229 17.25 13.19 -16.31
C LYS A 229 15.92 13.13 -17.06
N ALA A 230 15.11 12.11 -16.84
CA ALA A 230 13.77 12.01 -17.43
C ALA A 230 12.86 13.16 -16.98
N CYS A 231 12.89 13.53 -15.69
CA CYS A 231 12.17 14.69 -15.18
C CYS A 231 12.63 16.00 -15.85
N HIS A 232 13.94 16.21 -15.99
CA HIS A 232 14.48 17.39 -16.68
C HIS A 232 14.06 17.45 -18.14
N SER A 233 14.03 16.31 -18.82
CA SER A 233 13.59 16.25 -20.24
C SER A 233 12.10 16.51 -20.43
N ALA A 234 11.31 16.43 -19.36
CA ALA A 234 9.87 16.68 -19.38
C ALA A 234 9.52 18.16 -19.19
N LEU A 235 10.42 18.98 -18.70
CA LEU A 235 10.31 20.46 -18.58
C LEU A 235 10.55 21.15 -19.92
#